data_9eb94a7e53daa60b8942bda2cef19dd8
#
_entry.id   9eb94a7e53daa60b8942bda2cef19dd8
#
_cell.length_a   1.000
_cell.length_b   1.000
_cell.length_c   1.000
_cell.angle_alpha   90.00
_cell.angle_beta   90.00
_cell.angle_gamma   90.00
#
_symmetry.space_group_name_H-M   'P 1'
#
loop_
_entity.id
_entity.type
_entity.pdbx_description
1 polymer ?
#
loop_
_entity_poly.entity_id
_entity_poly.type
_entity_poly.pdbx_seq_one_letter_code
_entity_poly.pdbx_strand_id
1 'polypeptide(L)'
;MDGTTGSPLRVGLIGYGLAGSVFHAPLIATTDGLALDTVVTASPERRQQALTEHPRVRTVDTAEELFGRAAELDLVVIASPNRTHVPLARAALEAGLPAVVDKPLAATAAEAEELAALAADRGLLLSPFQNRRWDNDFRTVRQLIADGHLGDVLRFESRFERWRPRPKGGWRESGDPAELGGLLYDLGSHLVDQALALFGPAATVYAEADVRRPGAEADDDTFIALTHVNGVRSHLWMSATTAQLGPRFRVLGTGQGYVKYGLDPQEAALREGRRPGDDGPAWGVEPESAWGRIGAGESPRTGGGDPVPTLPGDYPAYYAAIAEALHDGAAPPVTATEAAATLRVLEAARASAAEARTVRIAQAGAGEGGTR
;
A
#
# COMPACT_ATOMS: atom_id res chain seq x y z
N MET A 1 -30.94 8.55 10.65
CA MET A 1 -30.37 9.80 10.13
C MET A 1 -30.19 9.56 8.65
N ASP A 2 -31.00 10.25 7.84
CA ASP A 2 -31.03 10.03 6.40
C ASP A 2 -29.70 10.44 5.79
N GLY A 3 -29.01 9.42 5.24
CA GLY A 3 -27.76 9.61 4.51
C GLY A 3 -27.99 10.44 3.26
N THR A 4 -27.06 11.31 2.99
CA THR A 4 -26.93 12.21 1.84
C THR A 4 -27.34 11.51 0.53
N THR A 5 -28.51 11.86 -0.02
CA THR A 5 -29.03 11.37 -1.30
C THR A 5 -28.42 12.12 -2.49
N GLY A 6 -27.11 12.26 -2.55
CA GLY A 6 -26.42 12.68 -3.76
C GLY A 6 -26.29 11.48 -4.72
N SER A 7 -26.25 11.74 -6.05
CA SER A 7 -25.89 10.68 -7.00
C SER A 7 -24.47 10.17 -6.67
N PRO A 8 -24.22 8.85 -6.80
CA PRO A 8 -22.89 8.29 -6.53
C PRO A 8 -21.84 8.90 -7.44
N LEU A 9 -20.63 9.11 -6.93
CA LEU A 9 -19.48 9.58 -7.67
C LEU A 9 -19.08 8.54 -8.72
N ARG A 10 -18.93 9.00 -9.97
CA ARG A 10 -18.65 8.15 -11.14
C ARG A 10 -17.15 7.95 -11.26
N VAL A 11 -16.72 6.70 -11.16
CA VAL A 11 -15.31 6.32 -11.14
C VAL A 11 -14.89 5.68 -12.46
N GLY A 12 -13.86 6.26 -13.09
CA GLY A 12 -13.13 5.63 -14.20
C GLY A 12 -11.96 4.81 -13.68
N LEU A 13 -11.79 3.57 -14.16
CA LEU A 13 -10.70 2.68 -13.77
C LEU A 13 -9.79 2.38 -14.97
N ILE A 14 -8.53 2.80 -14.91
CA ILE A 14 -7.53 2.54 -15.94
C ILE A 14 -6.73 1.29 -15.59
N GLY A 15 -6.95 0.22 -16.35
CA GLY A 15 -6.33 -1.09 -16.15
C GLY A 15 -7.25 -2.08 -15.44
N TYR A 16 -7.47 -3.24 -16.08
CA TYR A 16 -8.26 -4.35 -15.54
C TYR A 16 -7.41 -5.63 -15.44
N GLY A 17 -6.14 -5.44 -15.02
CA GLY A 17 -5.25 -6.52 -14.60
C GLY A 17 -5.56 -6.96 -13.17
N LEU A 18 -4.62 -7.68 -12.53
CA LEU A 18 -4.79 -8.18 -11.16
C LEU A 18 -5.21 -7.07 -10.17
N ALA A 19 -4.53 -5.91 -10.21
CA ALA A 19 -4.88 -4.81 -9.30
C ALA A 19 -6.29 -4.28 -9.58
N GLY A 20 -6.60 -3.96 -10.83
CA GLY A 20 -7.88 -3.41 -11.22
C GLY A 20 -9.06 -4.35 -10.95
N SER A 21 -8.96 -5.63 -11.36
CA SER A 21 -10.07 -6.57 -11.25
C SER A 21 -10.23 -7.19 -9.86
N VAL A 22 -9.13 -7.41 -9.12
CA VAL A 22 -9.19 -8.07 -7.80
C VAL A 22 -9.33 -7.09 -6.66
N PHE A 23 -8.66 -5.93 -6.73
CA PHE A 23 -8.68 -4.96 -5.63
C PHE A 23 -9.58 -3.77 -5.91
N HIS A 24 -9.29 -2.98 -6.96
CA HIS A 24 -9.98 -1.71 -7.16
C HIS A 24 -11.45 -1.84 -7.52
N ALA A 25 -11.79 -2.59 -8.57
CA ALA A 25 -13.17 -2.67 -9.05
C ALA A 25 -14.16 -3.23 -8.01
N PRO A 26 -13.85 -4.34 -7.27
CA PRO A 26 -14.75 -4.83 -6.23
C PRO A 26 -14.94 -3.85 -5.09
N LEU A 27 -13.86 -3.19 -4.64
CA LEU A 27 -13.92 -2.22 -3.54
C LEU A 27 -14.73 -0.99 -3.94
N ILE A 28 -14.52 -0.43 -5.14
CA ILE A 28 -15.30 0.69 -5.66
C ILE A 28 -16.79 0.31 -5.75
N ALA A 29 -17.09 -0.87 -6.31
CA ALA A 29 -18.45 -1.31 -6.53
C ALA A 29 -19.25 -1.62 -5.25
N THR A 30 -18.55 -1.85 -4.12
CA THR A 30 -19.16 -2.15 -2.82
C THR A 30 -19.06 -0.99 -1.82
N THR A 31 -18.46 0.13 -2.21
CA THR A 31 -18.40 1.33 -1.36
C THR A 31 -19.58 2.25 -1.63
N ASP A 32 -20.36 2.56 -0.59
CA ASP A 32 -21.46 3.51 -0.69
C ASP A 32 -20.98 4.88 -1.20
N GLY A 33 -21.76 5.49 -2.07
CA GLY A 33 -21.43 6.79 -2.68
C GLY A 33 -20.47 6.72 -3.87
N LEU A 34 -19.99 5.54 -4.28
CA LEU A 34 -19.19 5.34 -5.48
C LEU A 34 -19.90 4.47 -6.51
N ALA A 35 -19.64 4.69 -7.79
CA ALA A 35 -20.09 3.85 -8.89
C ALA A 35 -18.97 3.64 -9.90
N LEU A 36 -18.61 2.38 -10.18
CA LEU A 36 -17.71 2.05 -11.27
C LEU A 36 -18.42 2.31 -12.60
N ASP A 37 -18.05 3.39 -13.28
CA ASP A 37 -18.67 3.85 -14.53
C ASP A 37 -17.96 3.32 -15.77
N THR A 38 -16.63 3.53 -15.86
CA THR A 38 -15.87 3.22 -17.07
C THR A 38 -14.59 2.44 -16.70
N VAL A 39 -14.31 1.38 -17.45
CA VAL A 39 -13.06 0.59 -17.37
C VAL A 39 -12.27 0.72 -18.66
N VAL A 40 -10.99 1.06 -18.54
CA VAL A 40 -10.05 1.10 -19.67
C VAL A 40 -9.29 -0.22 -19.76
N THR A 41 -9.45 -0.92 -20.87
CA THR A 41 -8.68 -2.12 -21.19
C THR A 41 -8.70 -2.44 -22.68
N ALA A 42 -7.54 -2.62 -23.28
CA ALA A 42 -7.41 -3.04 -24.69
C ALA A 42 -7.53 -4.58 -24.86
N SER A 43 -7.53 -5.38 -23.76
CA SER A 43 -7.68 -6.84 -23.84
C SER A 43 -9.15 -7.22 -23.97
N PRO A 44 -9.54 -7.95 -25.03
CA PRO A 44 -10.91 -8.45 -25.20
C PRO A 44 -11.36 -9.34 -24.04
N GLU A 45 -10.47 -10.18 -23.51
CA GLU A 45 -10.75 -11.09 -22.40
C GLU A 45 -11.08 -10.30 -21.11
N ARG A 46 -10.26 -9.28 -20.79
CA ARG A 46 -10.48 -8.43 -19.63
C ARG A 46 -11.72 -7.56 -19.78
N ARG A 47 -12.02 -7.12 -21.01
CA ARG A 47 -13.26 -6.41 -21.32
C ARG A 47 -14.47 -7.29 -21.01
N GLN A 48 -14.47 -8.52 -21.50
CA GLN A 48 -15.56 -9.47 -21.25
C GLN A 48 -15.68 -9.76 -19.74
N GLN A 49 -14.55 -9.91 -19.05
CA GLN A 49 -14.52 -10.08 -17.59
C GLN A 49 -15.18 -8.88 -16.90
N ALA A 50 -14.76 -7.64 -17.20
CA ALA A 50 -15.31 -6.44 -16.61
C ALA A 50 -16.83 -6.32 -16.81
N LEU A 51 -17.33 -6.59 -18.02
CA LEU A 51 -18.75 -6.58 -18.33
C LEU A 51 -19.55 -7.67 -17.62
N THR A 52 -18.92 -8.82 -17.35
CA THR A 52 -19.55 -9.92 -16.60
C THR A 52 -19.64 -9.60 -15.11
N GLU A 53 -18.55 -9.09 -14.52
CA GLU A 53 -18.45 -8.77 -13.09
C GLU A 53 -19.21 -7.49 -12.73
N HIS A 54 -19.27 -6.52 -13.66
CA HIS A 54 -19.90 -5.21 -13.52
C HIS A 54 -20.79 -4.90 -14.73
N PRO A 55 -22.02 -5.46 -14.83
CA PRO A 55 -22.82 -5.39 -16.05
C PRO A 55 -23.24 -3.98 -16.53
N ARG A 56 -23.11 -2.98 -15.64
CA ARG A 56 -23.45 -1.57 -15.97
C ARG A 56 -22.24 -0.75 -16.38
N VAL A 57 -21.04 -1.33 -16.33
CA VAL A 57 -19.80 -0.60 -16.64
C VAL A 57 -19.69 -0.37 -18.14
N ARG A 58 -19.14 0.76 -18.52
CA ARG A 58 -18.67 1.02 -19.87
C ARG A 58 -17.22 0.57 -20.02
N THR A 59 -16.85 0.08 -21.17
CA THR A 59 -15.43 -0.23 -21.47
C THR A 59 -14.93 0.58 -22.66
N VAL A 60 -13.71 1.10 -22.53
CA VAL A 60 -12.99 1.81 -23.58
C VAL A 60 -11.59 1.21 -23.74
N ASP A 61 -10.95 1.46 -24.88
CA ASP A 61 -9.66 0.84 -25.21
C ASP A 61 -8.47 1.60 -24.65
N THR A 62 -8.57 2.93 -24.56
CA THR A 62 -7.45 3.80 -24.20
C THR A 62 -7.80 4.78 -23.08
N ALA A 63 -6.77 5.28 -22.41
CA ALA A 63 -6.92 6.31 -21.38
C ALA A 63 -7.39 7.65 -22.01
N GLU A 64 -6.97 7.95 -23.23
CA GLU A 64 -7.39 9.14 -23.97
C GLU A 64 -8.90 9.16 -24.22
N GLU A 65 -9.51 7.99 -24.53
CA GLU A 65 -10.96 7.87 -24.67
C GLU A 65 -11.67 8.14 -23.34
N LEU A 66 -11.12 7.69 -22.21
CA LEU A 66 -11.64 8.00 -20.88
C LEU A 66 -11.51 9.50 -20.58
N PHE A 67 -10.33 10.10 -20.79
CA PHE A 67 -10.10 11.52 -20.52
C PHE A 67 -10.92 12.44 -21.46
N GLY A 68 -11.23 12.01 -22.68
CA GLY A 68 -12.17 12.70 -23.57
C GLY A 68 -13.59 12.84 -22.96
N ARG A 69 -13.86 12.10 -21.89
CA ARG A 69 -15.11 12.09 -21.13
C ARG A 69 -14.96 12.54 -19.68
N ALA A 70 -13.89 13.26 -19.37
CA ALA A 70 -13.58 13.70 -18.01
C ALA A 70 -14.77 14.39 -17.31
N ALA A 71 -15.56 15.20 -18.05
CA ALA A 71 -16.76 15.86 -17.52
C ALA A 71 -17.87 14.91 -17.05
N GLU A 72 -17.82 13.63 -17.42
CA GLU A 72 -18.78 12.61 -17.00
C GLU A 72 -18.28 11.81 -15.79
N LEU A 73 -17.08 12.08 -15.28
CA LEU A 73 -16.42 11.35 -14.20
C LEU A 73 -16.11 12.29 -13.02
N ASP A 74 -16.06 11.73 -11.84
CA ASP A 74 -15.77 12.45 -10.60
C ASP A 74 -14.43 12.01 -9.98
N LEU A 75 -13.92 10.82 -10.38
CA LEU A 75 -12.66 10.25 -9.94
C LEU A 75 -12.08 9.33 -11.02
N VAL A 76 -10.76 9.29 -11.16
CA VAL A 76 -10.08 8.24 -11.92
C VAL A 76 -9.18 7.41 -11.00
N VAL A 77 -9.18 6.09 -11.22
CA VAL A 77 -8.31 5.14 -10.52
C VAL A 77 -7.34 4.55 -11.54
N ILE A 78 -6.04 4.62 -11.24
CA ILE A 78 -4.97 4.14 -12.12
C ILE A 78 -4.38 2.87 -11.53
N ALA A 79 -4.67 1.73 -12.16
CA ALA A 79 -4.25 0.38 -11.78
C ALA A 79 -3.54 -0.34 -12.92
N SER A 80 -2.72 0.41 -13.65
CA SER A 80 -1.94 0.01 -14.81
C SER A 80 -0.49 -0.35 -14.41
N PRO A 81 0.43 -0.74 -15.32
CA PRO A 81 1.84 -0.98 -14.98
C PRO A 81 2.53 0.27 -14.41
N ASN A 82 3.47 0.08 -13.46
CA ASN A 82 4.15 1.15 -12.71
C ASN A 82 4.66 2.30 -13.59
N ARG A 83 5.29 1.98 -14.74
CA ARG A 83 5.83 2.98 -15.68
C ARG A 83 4.79 3.96 -16.24
N THR A 84 3.50 3.63 -16.13
CA THR A 84 2.40 4.46 -16.65
C THR A 84 1.71 5.30 -15.55
N HIS A 85 2.05 5.11 -14.27
CA HIS A 85 1.40 5.80 -13.16
C HIS A 85 1.57 7.33 -13.27
N VAL A 86 2.81 7.81 -13.38
CA VAL A 86 3.10 9.24 -13.45
C VAL A 86 2.44 9.93 -14.67
N PRO A 87 2.63 9.45 -15.92
CA PRO A 87 2.00 10.11 -17.06
C PRO A 87 0.47 10.10 -17.01
N LEU A 88 -0.15 9.02 -16.54
CA LEU A 88 -1.61 8.93 -16.42
C LEU A 88 -2.16 9.78 -15.28
N ALA A 89 -1.48 9.83 -14.12
CA ALA A 89 -1.86 10.69 -13.01
C ALA A 89 -1.78 12.17 -13.41
N ARG A 90 -0.71 12.57 -14.10
CA ARG A 90 -0.56 13.91 -14.64
C ARG A 90 -1.68 14.26 -15.62
N ALA A 91 -1.98 13.37 -16.58
CA ALA A 91 -3.06 13.57 -17.54
C ALA A 91 -4.44 13.69 -16.87
N ALA A 92 -4.71 12.89 -15.82
CA ALA A 92 -5.93 12.98 -15.04
C ALA A 92 -6.06 14.34 -14.36
N LEU A 93 -5.02 14.78 -13.63
CA LEU A 93 -4.99 16.08 -12.96
C LEU A 93 -5.11 17.24 -13.95
N GLU A 94 -4.47 17.15 -15.12
CA GLU A 94 -4.57 18.16 -16.19
C GLU A 94 -5.97 18.19 -16.81
N ALA A 95 -6.67 17.06 -16.87
CA ALA A 95 -8.07 16.98 -17.27
C ALA A 95 -9.07 17.43 -16.19
N GLY A 96 -8.59 17.85 -15.01
CA GLY A 96 -9.43 18.29 -13.90
C GLY A 96 -10.04 17.15 -13.07
N LEU A 97 -9.51 15.94 -13.19
CA LEU A 97 -9.98 14.77 -12.44
C LEU A 97 -9.13 14.49 -11.20
N PRO A 98 -9.74 14.36 -10.02
CA PRO A 98 -9.11 13.70 -8.88
C PRO A 98 -8.62 12.30 -9.25
N ALA A 99 -7.51 11.87 -8.63
CA ALA A 99 -6.90 10.59 -8.97
C ALA A 99 -6.53 9.73 -7.75
N VAL A 100 -6.82 8.44 -7.84
CA VAL A 100 -6.23 7.39 -7.02
C VAL A 100 -5.24 6.62 -7.89
N VAL A 101 -4.03 6.37 -7.39
CA VAL A 101 -3.00 5.63 -8.13
C VAL A 101 -2.58 4.40 -7.33
N ASP A 102 -2.51 3.23 -7.97
CA ASP A 102 -1.95 2.03 -7.33
C ASP A 102 -0.50 2.28 -6.89
N LYS A 103 -0.02 1.55 -5.93
CA LYS A 103 1.36 1.66 -5.44
C LYS A 103 2.35 0.98 -6.41
N PRO A 104 3.57 1.51 -6.51
CA PRO A 104 4.03 2.80 -6.02
C PRO A 104 3.47 3.96 -6.84
N LEU A 105 3.26 5.13 -6.21
CA LEU A 105 2.73 6.32 -6.89
C LEU A 105 3.57 6.74 -8.09
N ALA A 106 4.89 6.63 -7.97
CA ALA A 106 5.88 7.02 -8.96
C ALA A 106 7.12 6.13 -8.86
N ALA A 107 8.06 6.28 -9.78
CA ALA A 107 9.34 5.59 -9.73
C ALA A 107 10.31 6.26 -8.72
N THR A 108 10.19 7.56 -8.53
CA THR A 108 11.06 8.36 -7.66
C THR A 108 10.25 9.26 -6.72
N ALA A 109 10.90 9.65 -5.62
CA ALA A 109 10.31 10.62 -4.68
C ALA A 109 10.07 11.98 -5.37
N ALA A 110 10.97 12.41 -6.23
CA ALA A 110 10.86 13.67 -6.97
C ALA A 110 9.61 13.68 -7.88
N GLU A 111 9.37 12.62 -8.64
CA GLU A 111 8.16 12.51 -9.47
C GLU A 111 6.87 12.51 -8.63
N ALA A 112 6.89 11.87 -7.46
CA ALA A 112 5.75 11.88 -6.55
C ALA A 112 5.51 13.29 -5.97
N GLU A 113 6.56 14.04 -5.67
CA GLU A 113 6.50 15.43 -5.21
C GLU A 113 5.97 16.35 -6.31
N GLU A 114 6.39 16.18 -7.56
CA GLU A 114 5.86 16.94 -8.70
C GLU A 114 4.36 16.69 -8.90
N LEU A 115 3.92 15.44 -8.79
CA LEU A 115 2.49 15.10 -8.86
C LEU A 115 1.71 15.71 -7.69
N ALA A 116 2.27 15.67 -6.47
CA ALA A 116 1.67 16.27 -5.28
C ALA A 116 1.50 17.79 -5.46
N ALA A 117 2.54 18.47 -5.97
CA ALA A 117 2.49 19.90 -6.27
C ALA A 117 1.43 20.22 -7.34
N LEU A 118 1.39 19.44 -8.43
CA LEU A 118 0.39 19.62 -9.49
C LEU A 118 -1.04 19.44 -8.96
N ALA A 119 -1.26 18.42 -8.12
CA ALA A 119 -2.58 18.20 -7.51
C ALA A 119 -2.99 19.37 -6.60
N ALA A 120 -2.06 19.86 -5.77
CA ALA A 120 -2.27 21.01 -4.90
C ALA A 120 -2.57 22.30 -5.70
N ASP A 121 -1.80 22.58 -6.73
CA ASP A 121 -1.99 23.77 -7.60
C ASP A 121 -3.36 23.76 -8.32
N ARG A 122 -3.89 22.56 -8.58
CA ARG A 122 -5.19 22.36 -9.20
C ARG A 122 -6.34 22.23 -8.19
N GLY A 123 -6.05 22.16 -6.89
CA GLY A 123 -7.05 21.89 -5.85
C GLY A 123 -7.72 20.52 -6.00
N LEU A 124 -6.99 19.52 -6.54
CA LEU A 124 -7.49 18.18 -6.81
C LEU A 124 -6.93 17.16 -5.81
N LEU A 125 -7.74 16.16 -5.48
CA LEU A 125 -7.30 15.03 -4.68
C LEU A 125 -6.35 14.13 -5.50
N LEU A 126 -5.21 13.78 -4.90
CA LEU A 126 -4.32 12.71 -5.36
C LEU A 126 -3.98 11.80 -4.19
N SER A 127 -4.35 10.51 -4.28
CA SER A 127 -4.13 9.53 -3.21
C SER A 127 -3.53 8.23 -3.74
N PRO A 128 -2.39 7.77 -3.22
CA PRO A 128 -1.86 6.43 -3.53
C PRO A 128 -2.61 5.34 -2.76
N PHE A 129 -2.82 4.18 -3.41
CA PHE A 129 -3.54 3.05 -2.84
C PHE A 129 -2.64 2.22 -1.93
N GLN A 130 -2.35 2.72 -0.74
CA GLN A 130 -1.62 1.99 0.31
C GLN A 130 -2.58 1.15 1.16
N ASN A 131 -3.28 0.21 0.53
CA ASN A 131 -4.35 -0.59 1.12
C ASN A 131 -3.95 -1.33 2.39
N ARG A 132 -2.67 -1.68 2.55
CA ARG A 132 -2.21 -2.45 3.73
C ARG A 132 -2.18 -1.66 5.04
N ARG A 133 -2.52 -0.37 5.01
CA ARG A 133 -2.88 0.38 6.22
C ARG A 133 -4.21 -0.09 6.83
N TRP A 134 -5.00 -0.84 6.06
CA TRP A 134 -6.29 -1.43 6.45
C TRP A 134 -6.23 -2.96 6.59
N ASP A 135 -5.03 -3.55 6.59
CA ASP A 135 -4.82 -4.93 7.01
C ASP A 135 -5.23 -5.10 8.48
N ASN A 136 -5.88 -6.19 8.83
CA ASN A 136 -6.35 -6.53 10.17
C ASN A 136 -5.22 -6.49 11.21
N ASP A 137 -4.08 -7.05 10.86
CA ASP A 137 -2.88 -7.13 11.68
C ASP A 137 -2.26 -5.76 11.92
N PHE A 138 -2.18 -4.90 10.91
CA PHE A 138 -1.65 -3.54 11.02
C PHE A 138 -2.60 -2.63 11.83
N ARG A 139 -3.91 -2.71 11.61
CA ARG A 139 -4.92 -1.99 12.41
C ARG A 139 -4.80 -2.33 13.89
N THR A 140 -4.61 -3.62 14.20
CA THR A 140 -4.43 -4.10 15.58
C THR A 140 -3.15 -3.55 16.20
N VAL A 141 -2.01 -3.60 15.49
CA VAL A 141 -0.74 -3.02 15.96
C VAL A 141 -0.91 -1.52 16.23
N ARG A 142 -1.53 -0.79 15.31
CA ARG A 142 -1.77 0.66 15.45
C ARG A 142 -2.60 0.97 16.69
N GLN A 143 -3.67 0.19 16.95
CA GLN A 143 -4.52 0.34 18.12
C GLN A 143 -3.75 0.05 19.42
N LEU A 144 -3.00 -1.05 19.49
CA LEU A 144 -2.20 -1.40 20.66
C LEU A 144 -1.17 -0.32 21.02
N ILE A 145 -0.56 0.31 20.02
CA ILE A 145 0.37 1.44 20.21
C ILE A 145 -0.39 2.68 20.70
N ALA A 146 -1.50 3.02 20.06
CA ALA A 146 -2.30 4.19 20.43
C ALA A 146 -2.87 4.12 21.85
N ASP A 147 -3.29 2.92 22.28
CA ASP A 147 -3.82 2.66 23.62
C ASP A 147 -2.72 2.54 24.70
N GLY A 148 -1.43 2.60 24.28
CA GLY A 148 -0.31 2.52 25.21
C GLY A 148 -0.05 1.13 25.80
N HIS A 149 -0.67 0.07 25.27
CA HIS A 149 -0.51 -1.30 25.78
C HIS A 149 0.94 -1.80 25.77
N LEU A 150 1.77 -1.28 24.88
CA LEU A 150 3.17 -1.67 24.74
C LEU A 150 4.13 -0.78 25.55
N GLY A 151 3.64 0.35 26.11
CA GLY A 151 4.51 1.44 26.55
C GLY A 151 5.17 2.14 25.37
N ASP A 152 6.35 2.74 25.57
CA ASP A 152 7.11 3.35 24.49
C ASP A 152 7.68 2.26 23.58
N VAL A 153 7.36 2.33 22.29
CA VAL A 153 7.88 1.36 21.31
C VAL A 153 9.37 1.60 21.08
N LEU A 154 10.16 0.55 21.25
CA LEU A 154 11.61 0.56 21.04
C LEU A 154 11.98 0.00 19.67
N ARG A 155 11.30 -1.10 19.25
CA ARG A 155 11.57 -1.80 18.02
C ARG A 155 10.30 -2.37 17.40
N PHE A 156 10.15 -2.16 16.11
CA PHE A 156 9.12 -2.71 15.24
C PHE A 156 9.76 -3.65 14.21
N GLU A 157 9.31 -4.88 14.16
CA GLU A 157 9.72 -5.86 13.16
C GLU A 157 8.51 -6.24 12.32
N SER A 158 8.68 -6.23 11.00
CA SER A 158 7.61 -6.54 10.04
C SER A 158 8.16 -7.40 8.89
N ARG A 159 7.40 -8.43 8.50
CA ARG A 159 7.84 -9.39 7.48
C ARG A 159 6.77 -9.64 6.43
N PHE A 160 7.21 -9.60 5.16
CA PHE A 160 6.52 -10.23 4.05
C PHE A 160 7.43 -11.32 3.46
N GLU A 161 7.32 -12.52 4.00
CA GLU A 161 8.14 -13.66 3.66
C GLU A 161 7.32 -14.75 2.96
N ARG A 162 7.94 -15.46 2.02
CA ARG A 162 7.33 -16.54 1.23
C ARG A 162 8.38 -17.59 0.87
N TRP A 163 7.91 -18.81 0.61
CA TRP A 163 8.73 -19.84 -0.02
C TRP A 163 8.34 -19.98 -1.50
N ARG A 164 9.10 -19.37 -2.38
CA ARG A 164 8.95 -19.43 -3.85
C ARG A 164 10.30 -19.65 -4.49
N PRO A 165 10.84 -20.88 -4.46
CA PRO A 165 12.22 -21.17 -4.86
C PRO A 165 12.50 -20.94 -6.36
N ARG A 166 11.44 -20.75 -7.18
CA ARG A 166 11.56 -20.41 -8.60
C ARG A 166 10.86 -19.09 -8.92
N PRO A 167 11.49 -18.19 -9.68
CA PRO A 167 10.83 -17.02 -10.21
C PRO A 167 9.59 -17.41 -11.03
N LYS A 168 8.55 -16.56 -10.96
CA LYS A 168 7.35 -16.72 -11.79
C LYS A 168 7.46 -16.02 -13.13
N GLY A 169 8.42 -15.08 -13.23
CA GLY A 169 8.57 -14.16 -14.34
C GLY A 169 7.54 -13.02 -14.31
N GLY A 170 7.61 -12.17 -15.34
CA GLY A 170 6.79 -10.99 -15.46
C GLY A 170 7.49 -9.73 -14.91
N TRP A 171 6.88 -8.59 -15.13
CA TRP A 171 7.47 -7.27 -14.87
C TRP A 171 7.91 -7.05 -13.41
N ARG A 172 7.21 -7.66 -12.41
CA ARG A 172 7.59 -7.55 -11.00
C ARG A 172 8.91 -8.23 -10.64
N GLU A 173 9.37 -9.16 -11.44
CA GLU A 173 10.64 -9.87 -11.27
C GLU A 173 11.68 -9.47 -12.35
N SER A 174 11.39 -8.44 -13.15
CA SER A 174 12.29 -7.89 -14.15
C SER A 174 13.41 -7.07 -13.51
N GLY A 175 14.62 -7.23 -14.03
CA GLY A 175 15.76 -6.38 -13.71
C GLY A 175 15.75 -5.01 -14.40
N ASP A 176 14.77 -4.71 -15.25
CA ASP A 176 14.64 -3.40 -15.89
C ASP A 176 14.27 -2.34 -14.85
N PRO A 177 15.11 -1.30 -14.63
CA PRO A 177 14.83 -0.23 -13.68
C PRO A 177 13.49 0.50 -13.92
N ALA A 178 13.02 0.55 -15.18
CA ALA A 178 11.75 1.21 -15.54
C ALA A 178 10.52 0.45 -15.00
N GLU A 179 10.64 -0.84 -14.75
CA GLU A 179 9.54 -1.66 -14.22
C GLU A 179 9.48 -1.64 -12.69
N LEU A 180 10.52 -1.14 -12.01
CA LEU A 180 10.63 -1.16 -10.53
C LEU A 180 10.42 -2.57 -9.96
N GLY A 181 11.00 -3.58 -10.64
CA GLY A 181 10.94 -4.97 -10.20
C GLY A 181 11.71 -5.17 -8.90
N GLY A 182 11.50 -6.34 -8.28
CA GLY A 182 12.13 -6.73 -7.03
C GLY A 182 11.27 -6.47 -5.80
N LEU A 183 11.62 -7.15 -4.71
CA LEU A 183 10.84 -7.11 -3.47
C LEU A 183 11.01 -5.78 -2.72
N LEU A 184 12.14 -5.09 -2.93
CA LEU A 184 12.38 -3.77 -2.34
C LEU A 184 11.24 -2.80 -2.69
N TYR A 185 10.84 -2.73 -3.97
CA TYR A 185 9.76 -1.85 -4.40
C TYR A 185 8.38 -2.51 -4.27
N ASP A 186 8.24 -3.81 -4.59
CA ASP A 186 6.92 -4.47 -4.55
C ASP A 186 6.37 -4.61 -3.13
N LEU A 187 7.17 -5.12 -2.19
CA LEU A 187 6.76 -5.34 -0.79
C LEU A 187 7.30 -4.28 0.16
N GLY A 188 8.50 -3.77 -0.09
CA GLY A 188 9.12 -2.74 0.74
C GLY A 188 8.30 -1.45 0.76
N SER A 189 7.62 -1.10 -0.35
CA SER A 189 6.70 0.05 -0.38
C SER A 189 5.60 -0.03 0.69
N HIS A 190 5.10 -1.21 0.99
CA HIS A 190 4.09 -1.42 2.05
C HIS A 190 4.72 -1.40 3.45
N LEU A 191 5.85 -2.10 3.64
CA LEU A 191 6.46 -2.20 4.97
C LEU A 191 7.04 -0.86 5.43
N VAL A 192 7.65 -0.11 4.52
CA VAL A 192 8.16 1.24 4.79
C VAL A 192 7.01 2.20 5.06
N ASP A 193 5.96 2.19 4.24
CA ASP A 193 4.76 3.01 4.46
C ASP A 193 4.15 2.77 5.85
N GLN A 194 3.96 1.49 6.23
CA GLN A 194 3.46 1.11 7.55
C GLN A 194 4.36 1.61 8.68
N ALA A 195 5.68 1.48 8.55
CA ALA A 195 6.64 1.95 9.55
C ALA A 195 6.62 3.48 9.69
N LEU A 196 6.56 4.22 8.57
CA LEU A 196 6.46 5.67 8.60
C LEU A 196 5.12 6.16 9.16
N ALA A 197 4.03 5.47 8.84
CA ALA A 197 2.70 5.78 9.38
C ALA A 197 2.60 5.59 10.90
N LEU A 198 3.34 4.64 11.47
CA LEU A 198 3.36 4.38 12.93
C LEU A 198 4.33 5.29 13.68
N PHE A 199 5.52 5.54 13.13
CA PHE A 199 6.63 6.12 13.90
C PHE A 199 7.16 7.43 13.31
N GLY A 200 6.54 7.93 12.25
CA GLY A 200 6.97 9.16 11.59
C GLY A 200 8.27 9.00 10.78
N PRO A 201 8.92 10.12 10.42
CA PRO A 201 10.05 10.14 9.51
C PRO A 201 11.23 9.29 9.98
N ALA A 202 11.90 8.61 9.04
CA ALA A 202 13.15 7.92 9.29
C ALA A 202 14.35 8.85 9.06
N ALA A 203 15.32 8.84 9.96
CA ALA A 203 16.56 9.61 9.88
C ALA A 203 17.65 8.90 9.07
N THR A 204 17.74 7.57 9.23
CA THR A 204 18.75 6.75 8.55
C THR A 204 18.17 5.41 8.12
N VAL A 205 18.78 4.82 7.08
CA VAL A 205 18.49 3.49 6.57
C VAL A 205 19.79 2.71 6.34
N TYR A 206 19.76 1.42 6.73
CA TYR A 206 20.66 0.38 6.25
C TYR A 206 19.83 -0.66 5.53
N ALA A 207 20.29 -1.18 4.39
CA ALA A 207 19.57 -2.18 3.65
C ALA A 207 20.50 -3.21 2.98
N GLU A 208 19.93 -4.39 2.78
CA GLU A 208 20.47 -5.48 1.96
C GLU A 208 19.42 -5.81 0.90
N ALA A 209 19.83 -6.01 -0.35
CA ALA A 209 18.93 -6.34 -1.45
C ALA A 209 19.64 -7.32 -2.37
N ASP A 210 19.38 -8.60 -2.16
CA ASP A 210 20.08 -9.69 -2.82
C ASP A 210 19.20 -10.40 -3.85
N VAL A 211 19.84 -10.90 -4.90
CA VAL A 211 19.27 -11.82 -5.88
C VAL A 211 19.73 -13.24 -5.52
N ARG A 212 18.87 -14.03 -4.89
CA ARG A 212 19.21 -15.35 -4.35
C ARG A 212 18.74 -16.50 -5.22
N ARG A 213 17.59 -16.37 -5.88
CA ARG A 213 16.99 -17.45 -6.66
C ARG A 213 17.69 -17.60 -8.02
N PRO A 214 17.99 -18.83 -8.48
CA PRO A 214 18.53 -19.03 -9.82
C PRO A 214 17.59 -18.46 -10.90
N GLY A 215 18.13 -17.62 -11.78
CA GLY A 215 17.39 -16.99 -12.88
C GLY A 215 16.52 -15.80 -12.48
N ALA A 216 16.59 -15.32 -11.24
CA ALA A 216 16.00 -14.04 -10.87
C ALA A 216 16.87 -12.88 -11.41
N GLU A 217 16.22 -11.80 -11.81
CA GLU A 217 16.86 -10.59 -12.36
C GLU A 217 16.79 -9.40 -11.42
N ALA A 218 15.86 -9.42 -10.47
CA ALA A 218 15.66 -8.39 -9.46
C ALA A 218 15.78 -8.98 -8.04
N ASP A 219 15.95 -8.13 -7.04
CA ASP A 219 16.09 -8.52 -5.64
C ASP A 219 14.89 -9.37 -5.17
N ASP A 220 15.19 -10.44 -4.46
CA ASP A 220 14.20 -11.41 -3.99
C ASP A 220 14.42 -11.86 -2.54
N ASP A 221 15.40 -11.24 -1.88
CA ASP A 221 15.71 -11.37 -0.45
C ASP A 221 16.26 -10.02 0.04
N THR A 222 15.42 -9.26 0.73
CA THR A 222 15.68 -7.86 1.08
C THR A 222 15.44 -7.62 2.55
N PHE A 223 16.36 -6.87 3.18
CA PHE A 223 16.27 -6.39 4.54
C PHE A 223 16.44 -4.87 4.60
N ILE A 224 15.64 -4.20 5.42
CA ILE A 224 15.76 -2.77 5.69
C ILE A 224 15.76 -2.54 7.21
N ALA A 225 16.73 -1.80 7.71
CA ALA A 225 16.78 -1.28 9.08
C ALA A 225 16.65 0.25 9.05
N LEU A 226 15.56 0.77 9.63
CA LEU A 226 15.33 2.20 9.79
C LEU A 226 15.62 2.64 11.22
N THR A 227 16.19 3.83 11.37
CA THR A 227 16.16 4.58 12.63
C THR A 227 15.27 5.79 12.41
N HIS A 228 14.14 5.83 13.10
CA HIS A 228 13.22 6.98 13.05
C HIS A 228 13.77 8.18 13.83
N VAL A 229 13.27 9.37 13.50
CA VAL A 229 13.70 10.62 14.17
C VAL A 229 13.39 10.58 15.67
N ASN A 230 12.31 9.90 16.08
CA ASN A 230 11.93 9.69 17.50
C ASN A 230 12.72 8.57 18.19
N GLY A 231 13.68 7.93 17.50
CA GLY A 231 14.55 6.90 18.07
C GLY A 231 14.03 5.46 17.93
N VAL A 232 12.79 5.24 17.49
CA VAL A 232 12.26 3.90 17.21
C VAL A 232 13.07 3.25 16.08
N ARG A 233 13.29 1.95 16.17
CA ARG A 233 13.94 1.15 15.12
C ARG A 233 12.95 0.25 14.43
N SER A 234 12.87 0.32 13.10
CA SER A 234 12.08 -0.59 12.28
C SER A 234 13.00 -1.54 11.52
N HIS A 235 12.73 -2.84 11.65
CA HIS A 235 13.42 -3.91 10.92
C HIS A 235 12.39 -4.58 10.01
N LEU A 236 12.64 -4.56 8.71
CA LEU A 236 11.68 -4.95 7.69
C LEU A 236 12.31 -6.02 6.79
N TRP A 237 11.62 -7.16 6.60
CA TRP A 237 12.10 -8.24 5.75
C TRP A 237 11.11 -8.53 4.63
N MET A 238 11.60 -8.61 3.43
CA MET A 238 10.87 -9.03 2.24
C MET A 238 11.66 -10.16 1.57
N SER A 239 11.12 -11.37 1.57
CA SER A 239 11.83 -12.52 1.02
C SER A 239 10.92 -13.47 0.26
N ALA A 240 11.40 -13.97 -0.88
CA ALA A 240 10.81 -15.07 -1.62
C ALA A 240 11.52 -16.42 -1.34
N THR A 241 12.56 -16.41 -0.51
CA THR A 241 13.44 -17.56 -0.24
C THR A 241 13.31 -18.10 1.18
N THR A 242 12.36 -17.60 1.98
CA THR A 242 12.17 -17.99 3.37
C THR A 242 11.40 -19.30 3.44
N ALA A 243 12.11 -20.41 3.70
CA ALA A 243 11.50 -21.74 3.82
C ALA A 243 10.71 -21.94 5.13
N GLN A 244 11.04 -21.18 6.17
CA GLN A 244 10.32 -21.16 7.44
C GLN A 244 9.99 -19.71 7.80
N LEU A 245 8.69 -19.37 7.79
CA LEU A 245 8.23 -18.00 7.95
C LEU A 245 8.40 -17.50 9.39
N GLY A 246 8.89 -16.28 9.53
CA GLY A 246 8.90 -15.53 10.78
C GLY A 246 7.53 -14.91 11.13
N PRO A 247 7.42 -14.23 12.28
CA PRO A 247 6.21 -13.49 12.60
C PRO A 247 5.99 -12.35 11.60
N ARG A 248 4.72 -12.13 11.22
CA ARG A 248 4.34 -10.95 10.40
C ARG A 248 4.71 -9.65 11.11
N PHE A 249 4.37 -9.56 12.40
CA PHE A 249 4.77 -8.45 13.27
C PHE A 249 5.38 -8.96 14.57
N ARG A 250 6.43 -8.27 15.01
CA ARG A 250 6.94 -8.33 16.37
C ARG A 250 7.25 -6.91 16.83
N VAL A 251 6.48 -6.42 17.80
CA VAL A 251 6.62 -5.06 18.31
C VAL A 251 7.08 -5.14 19.76
N LEU A 252 8.19 -4.48 20.08
CA LEU A 252 8.78 -4.48 21.41
C LEU A 252 8.70 -3.07 22.00
N GLY A 253 8.00 -2.95 23.10
CA GLY A 253 7.90 -1.73 23.87
C GLY A 253 8.57 -1.84 25.25
N THR A 254 8.54 -0.77 26.02
CA THR A 254 9.08 -0.72 27.38
C THR A 254 8.23 -1.49 28.40
N GLY A 255 6.93 -1.66 28.10
CA GLY A 255 6.01 -2.40 28.97
C GLY A 255 5.85 -3.84 28.54
N GLN A 256 5.49 -4.06 27.28
CA GLN A 256 5.17 -5.38 26.72
C GLN A 256 5.66 -5.52 25.29
N GLY A 257 5.63 -6.77 24.78
CA GLY A 257 5.83 -7.09 23.37
C GLY A 257 4.58 -7.70 22.77
N TYR A 258 4.37 -7.49 21.46
CA TYR A 258 3.32 -8.10 20.66
C TYR A 258 3.92 -8.92 19.52
N VAL A 259 3.36 -10.11 19.28
CA VAL A 259 3.78 -11.00 18.18
C VAL A 259 2.55 -11.50 17.44
N LYS A 260 2.58 -11.40 16.12
CA LYS A 260 1.50 -11.84 15.22
C LYS A 260 2.09 -12.68 14.08
N TYR A 261 1.45 -13.80 13.79
CA TYR A 261 1.74 -14.63 12.61
C TYR A 261 0.58 -14.58 11.62
N GLY A 262 0.84 -14.99 10.38
CA GLY A 262 -0.14 -14.97 9.29
C GLY A 262 -0.33 -13.59 8.68
N LEU A 263 -1.10 -13.51 7.62
CA LEU A 263 -1.43 -12.30 6.87
C LEU A 263 -2.92 -12.02 6.97
N ASP A 264 -3.29 -10.79 6.68
CA ASP A 264 -4.68 -10.36 6.52
C ASP A 264 -5.44 -11.25 5.51
N PRO A 265 -6.69 -11.67 5.81
CA PRO A 265 -7.45 -12.57 4.95
C PRO A 265 -8.09 -11.89 3.74
N GLN A 266 -8.17 -10.55 3.66
CA GLN A 266 -8.93 -9.84 2.64
C GLN A 266 -8.38 -10.08 1.23
N GLU A 267 -7.04 -10.07 1.04
CA GLU A 267 -6.45 -10.33 -0.27
C GLU A 267 -6.80 -11.73 -0.77
N ALA A 268 -6.76 -12.75 0.11
CA ALA A 268 -7.14 -14.12 -0.25
C ALA A 268 -8.63 -14.17 -0.64
N ALA A 269 -9.50 -13.54 0.13
CA ALA A 269 -10.93 -13.45 -0.14
C ALA A 269 -11.22 -12.81 -1.51
N LEU A 270 -10.59 -11.66 -1.80
CA LEU A 270 -10.75 -10.98 -3.09
C LEU A 270 -10.25 -11.82 -4.27
N ARG A 271 -9.14 -12.56 -4.09
CA ARG A 271 -8.61 -13.47 -5.13
C ARG A 271 -9.51 -14.67 -5.38
N GLU A 272 -10.28 -15.09 -4.40
CA GLU A 272 -11.33 -16.12 -4.51
C GLU A 272 -12.63 -15.57 -5.09
N GLY A 273 -12.70 -14.28 -5.42
CA GLY A 273 -13.89 -13.62 -5.97
C GLY A 273 -14.93 -13.20 -4.93
N ARG A 274 -14.62 -13.35 -3.63
CA ARG A 274 -15.49 -12.82 -2.56
C ARG A 274 -15.39 -11.29 -2.49
N ARG A 275 -16.47 -10.65 -2.12
CA ARG A 275 -16.57 -9.18 -2.03
C ARG A 275 -16.96 -8.74 -0.61
N PRO A 276 -16.56 -7.55 -0.16
CA PRO A 276 -16.90 -7.07 1.17
C PRO A 276 -18.41 -7.11 1.48
N GLY A 277 -19.24 -6.76 0.48
CA GLY A 277 -20.69 -6.77 0.61
C GLY A 277 -21.32 -8.15 0.80
N ASP A 278 -20.69 -9.21 0.30
CA ASP A 278 -21.19 -10.58 0.40
C ASP A 278 -20.98 -11.17 1.80
N ASP A 279 -19.83 -10.86 2.42
CA ASP A 279 -19.44 -11.39 3.73
C ASP A 279 -19.96 -10.51 4.89
N GLY A 280 -20.41 -9.29 4.63
CA GLY A 280 -20.93 -8.38 5.64
C GLY A 280 -20.00 -8.22 6.85
N PRO A 281 -20.47 -8.43 8.09
CA PRO A 281 -19.64 -8.29 9.30
C PRO A 281 -18.48 -9.31 9.43
N ALA A 282 -18.49 -10.37 8.63
CA ALA A 282 -17.41 -11.38 8.62
C ALA A 282 -16.24 -10.97 7.72
N TRP A 283 -16.36 -9.90 6.93
CA TRP A 283 -15.27 -9.40 6.09
C TRP A 283 -14.04 -9.02 6.92
N GLY A 284 -12.87 -9.48 6.48
CA GLY A 284 -11.59 -9.18 7.13
C GLY A 284 -11.38 -9.79 8.51
N VAL A 285 -12.30 -10.63 9.00
CA VAL A 285 -12.22 -11.32 10.28
C VAL A 285 -11.37 -12.58 10.16
N GLU A 286 -10.49 -12.83 11.12
CA GLU A 286 -9.73 -14.08 11.24
C GLU A 286 -10.15 -14.88 12.49
N PRO A 287 -9.92 -16.20 12.52
CA PRO A 287 -10.24 -17.03 13.68
C PRO A 287 -9.28 -16.74 14.85
N GLU A 288 -9.74 -17.00 16.09
CA GLU A 288 -8.96 -16.79 17.32
C GLU A 288 -7.59 -17.51 17.28
N SER A 289 -7.50 -18.64 16.62
CA SER A 289 -6.24 -19.39 16.45
C SER A 289 -5.16 -18.62 15.68
N ALA A 290 -5.55 -17.60 14.93
CA ALA A 290 -4.65 -16.72 14.17
C ALA A 290 -4.30 -15.42 14.92
N TRP A 291 -4.94 -15.12 16.06
CA TRP A 291 -4.71 -13.91 16.80
C TRP A 291 -3.26 -13.76 17.27
N GLY A 292 -2.78 -12.52 17.32
CA GLY A 292 -1.50 -12.19 17.93
C GLY A 292 -1.54 -12.32 19.44
N ARG A 293 -0.36 -12.25 20.06
CA ARG A 293 -0.22 -12.35 21.52
C ARG A 293 0.58 -11.18 22.07
N ILE A 294 0.16 -10.69 23.24
CA ILE A 294 0.82 -9.62 23.97
C ILE A 294 1.30 -10.13 25.32
N GLY A 295 2.47 -9.69 25.76
CA GLY A 295 3.01 -10.05 27.08
C GLY A 295 4.43 -9.58 27.30
N ALA A 296 4.88 -9.77 28.56
CA ALA A 296 6.25 -9.54 28.97
C ALA A 296 6.80 -10.80 29.64
N GLY A 297 8.12 -11.02 29.57
CA GLY A 297 8.82 -12.10 30.28
C GLY A 297 9.31 -13.25 29.42
N GLU A 298 9.90 -14.24 30.08
CA GLU A 298 10.61 -15.35 29.47
C GLU A 298 9.67 -16.52 29.14
N SER A 299 9.00 -16.50 27.98
CA SER A 299 8.39 -17.72 27.45
C SER A 299 9.04 -18.13 26.14
N PRO A 300 10.03 -19.03 26.14
CA PRO A 300 10.89 -19.30 24.98
C PRO A 300 10.24 -20.14 23.87
N ARG A 301 9.08 -20.76 24.07
CA ARG A 301 8.64 -21.86 23.19
C ARG A 301 7.30 -21.71 22.46
N THR A 302 6.43 -20.78 22.81
CA THR A 302 5.06 -20.73 22.24
C THR A 302 4.48 -19.33 22.16
N GLY A 303 5.26 -18.29 21.84
CA GLY A 303 4.66 -16.96 21.80
C GLY A 303 3.86 -16.70 23.09
N GLY A 304 4.54 -16.68 24.24
CA GLY A 304 3.91 -16.46 25.55
C GLY A 304 3.22 -15.10 25.59
N GLY A 305 2.13 -15.04 26.34
CA GLY A 305 1.32 -13.85 26.47
C GLY A 305 -0.16 -14.14 26.20
N ASP A 306 -0.97 -13.13 26.45
CA ASP A 306 -2.42 -13.21 26.28
C ASP A 306 -2.80 -13.03 24.81
N PRO A 307 -3.82 -13.76 24.31
CA PRO A 307 -4.33 -13.54 22.98
C PRO A 307 -4.95 -12.16 22.86
N VAL A 308 -4.68 -11.49 21.75
CA VAL A 308 -5.26 -10.17 21.42
C VAL A 308 -6.25 -10.37 20.28
N PRO A 309 -7.54 -10.10 20.49
CA PRO A 309 -8.52 -10.10 19.41
C PRO A 309 -8.06 -9.20 18.26
N THR A 310 -7.91 -9.78 17.08
CA THR A 310 -7.48 -9.02 15.91
C THR A 310 -8.66 -8.20 15.39
N LEU A 311 -8.46 -6.90 15.17
CA LEU A 311 -9.45 -6.05 14.51
C LEU A 311 -9.73 -6.58 13.10
N PRO A 312 -10.97 -6.51 12.59
CA PRO A 312 -11.24 -6.86 11.20
C PRO A 312 -10.41 -6.03 10.24
N GLY A 313 -9.96 -6.63 9.14
CA GLY A 313 -9.41 -5.90 8.00
C GLY A 313 -10.50 -5.10 7.30
N ASP A 314 -10.15 -3.98 6.64
CA ASP A 314 -11.17 -3.03 6.17
C ASP A 314 -10.70 -2.25 4.92
N TYR A 315 -10.38 -2.96 3.85
CA TYR A 315 -10.01 -2.30 2.59
C TYR A 315 -11.09 -1.34 2.05
N PRO A 316 -12.41 -1.61 2.23
CA PRO A 316 -13.45 -0.66 1.84
C PRO A 316 -13.30 0.72 2.47
N ALA A 317 -12.79 0.81 3.72
CA ALA A 317 -12.60 2.08 4.40
C ALA A 317 -11.67 3.05 3.66
N TYR A 318 -10.73 2.53 2.83
CA TYR A 318 -9.93 3.40 1.97
C TYR A 318 -10.82 4.16 0.99
N TYR A 319 -11.71 3.46 0.27
CA TYR A 319 -12.58 4.10 -0.71
C TYR A 319 -13.71 4.91 -0.08
N ALA A 320 -14.19 4.52 1.10
CA ALA A 320 -15.12 5.33 1.88
C ALA A 320 -14.49 6.69 2.24
N ALA A 321 -13.22 6.70 2.69
CA ALA A 321 -12.49 7.93 2.98
C ALA A 321 -12.18 8.76 1.72
N ILE A 322 -11.98 8.13 0.55
CA ILE A 322 -11.87 8.85 -0.73
C ILE A 322 -13.20 9.54 -1.09
N ALA A 323 -14.33 8.84 -0.94
CA ALA A 323 -15.65 9.43 -1.19
C ALA A 323 -15.92 10.63 -0.26
N GLU A 324 -15.63 10.48 1.04
CA GLU A 324 -15.74 11.57 2.03
C GLU A 324 -14.83 12.76 1.66
N ALA A 325 -13.57 12.50 1.28
CA ALA A 325 -12.65 13.55 0.87
C ALA A 325 -13.14 14.33 -0.36
N LEU A 326 -13.78 13.65 -1.32
CA LEU A 326 -14.33 14.28 -2.51
C LEU A 326 -15.62 15.07 -2.24
N HIS A 327 -16.46 14.63 -1.29
CA HIS A 327 -17.69 15.32 -0.93
C HIS A 327 -17.47 16.51 0.00
N ASP A 328 -16.66 16.32 1.03
CA ASP A 328 -16.54 17.25 2.16
C ASP A 328 -15.24 18.05 2.15
N GLY A 329 -14.35 17.78 1.19
CA GLY A 329 -13.01 18.40 1.14
C GLY A 329 -12.09 17.93 2.26
N ALA A 330 -12.34 16.76 2.86
CA ALA A 330 -11.47 16.15 3.84
C ALA A 330 -10.10 15.78 3.24
N ALA A 331 -9.09 15.57 4.09
CA ALA A 331 -7.80 15.08 3.63
C ALA A 331 -7.93 13.66 3.08
N PRO A 332 -7.21 13.31 2.00
CA PRO A 332 -7.22 11.94 1.48
C PRO A 332 -6.65 10.96 2.53
N PRO A 333 -7.09 9.68 2.50
CA PRO A 333 -6.67 8.68 3.49
C PRO A 333 -5.17 8.37 3.46
N VAL A 334 -4.54 8.58 2.30
CA VAL A 334 -3.09 8.56 2.09
C VAL A 334 -2.74 9.71 1.16
N THR A 335 -1.80 10.54 1.57
CA THR A 335 -1.36 11.70 0.77
C THR A 335 -0.24 11.34 -0.19
N ALA A 336 -0.12 12.06 -1.29
CA ALA A 336 1.01 11.92 -2.23
C ALA A 336 2.36 12.26 -1.55
N THR A 337 2.35 13.15 -0.56
CA THR A 337 3.54 13.50 0.24
C THR A 337 4.02 12.32 1.10
N GLU A 338 3.12 11.52 1.68
CA GLU A 338 3.47 10.29 2.40
C GLU A 338 4.06 9.25 1.45
N ALA A 339 3.50 9.13 0.23
CA ALA A 339 4.08 8.26 -0.79
C ALA A 339 5.48 8.71 -1.22
N ALA A 340 5.70 10.01 -1.39
CA ALA A 340 7.03 10.57 -1.69
C ALA A 340 8.02 10.27 -0.55
N ALA A 341 7.61 10.38 0.70
CA ALA A 341 8.44 10.01 1.85
C ALA A 341 8.81 8.51 1.84
N THR A 342 7.86 7.63 1.52
CA THR A 342 8.10 6.20 1.35
C THR A 342 9.11 5.92 0.23
N LEU A 343 8.94 6.55 -0.93
CA LEU A 343 9.86 6.40 -2.07
C LEU A 343 11.26 6.89 -1.73
N ARG A 344 11.40 8.02 -1.03
CA ARG A 344 12.71 8.53 -0.57
C ARG A 344 13.44 7.55 0.33
N VAL A 345 12.71 6.82 1.18
CA VAL A 345 13.30 5.75 1.99
C VAL A 345 13.74 4.58 1.12
N LEU A 346 12.94 4.16 0.13
CA LEU A 346 13.28 3.06 -0.79
C LEU A 346 14.49 3.40 -1.67
N GLU A 347 14.58 4.63 -2.17
CA GLU A 347 15.76 5.12 -2.93
C GLU A 347 17.03 5.08 -2.06
N ALA A 348 16.92 5.57 -0.82
CA ALA A 348 18.03 5.54 0.13
C ALA A 348 18.39 4.10 0.54
N ALA A 349 17.43 3.19 0.65
CA ALA A 349 17.65 1.77 0.91
C ALA A 349 18.38 1.10 -0.25
N ARG A 350 18.01 1.40 -1.50
CA ARG A 350 18.73 0.91 -2.68
C ARG A 350 20.19 1.39 -2.71
N ALA A 351 20.41 2.67 -2.41
CA ALA A 351 21.77 3.21 -2.31
C ALA A 351 22.55 2.55 -1.17
N SER A 352 21.91 2.34 0.00
CA SER A 352 22.51 1.64 1.14
C SER A 352 22.95 0.22 0.79
N ALA A 353 22.10 -0.55 0.12
CA ALA A 353 22.42 -1.91 -0.31
C ALA A 353 23.58 -1.94 -1.32
N ALA A 354 23.56 -1.04 -2.31
CA ALA A 354 24.63 -0.96 -3.32
C ALA A 354 25.98 -0.56 -2.74
N GLU A 355 26.00 0.31 -1.72
CA GLU A 355 27.22 0.85 -1.11
C GLU A 355 27.62 0.14 0.20
N ALA A 356 26.81 -0.83 0.66
CA ALA A 356 27.01 -1.58 1.91
C ALA A 356 27.25 -0.66 3.13
N ARG A 357 26.52 0.45 3.22
CA ARG A 357 26.64 1.43 4.32
C ARG A 357 25.29 2.02 4.72
N THR A 358 25.22 2.56 5.94
CA THR A 358 24.08 3.36 6.38
C THR A 358 24.02 4.68 5.62
N VAL A 359 22.82 5.02 5.14
CA VAL A 359 22.51 6.27 4.42
C VAL A 359 21.62 7.16 5.29
N ARG A 360 21.90 8.46 5.32
CA ARG A 360 21.00 9.47 5.91
C ARG A 360 19.87 9.77 4.93
N ILE A 361 18.65 9.89 5.44
CA ILE A 361 17.49 10.22 4.63
C ILE A 361 17.27 11.73 4.71
N ALA A 362 17.23 12.39 3.56
CA ALA A 362 16.93 13.82 3.48
C ALA A 362 15.50 14.07 3.98
N GLN A 363 15.36 14.97 4.94
CA GLN A 363 14.04 15.38 5.42
C GLN A 363 13.45 16.42 4.46
N ALA A 364 12.14 16.30 4.16
CA ALA A 364 11.44 17.29 3.37
C ALA A 364 11.53 18.66 4.08
N GLY A 365 12.00 19.69 3.39
CA GLY A 365 12.08 21.06 3.94
C GLY A 365 13.36 21.43 4.67
N ALA A 366 14.37 20.55 4.79
CA ALA A 366 15.72 20.95 5.17
C ALA A 366 16.41 21.58 3.94
N GLY A 367 15.97 22.77 3.53
CA GLY A 367 16.70 23.60 2.61
C GLY A 367 18.11 23.82 3.13
N GLU A 368 19.11 23.79 2.25
CA GLU A 368 20.53 24.02 2.51
C GLU A 368 20.72 25.29 3.33
N GLY A 369 20.69 25.14 4.65
CA GLY A 369 21.18 26.14 5.58
C GLY A 369 22.69 26.18 5.40
N GLY A 370 23.16 27.15 4.60
CA GLY A 370 24.53 27.32 4.23
C GLY A 370 25.45 27.27 5.42
N THR A 371 26.46 26.43 5.31
CA THR A 371 27.72 26.56 6.03
C THR A 371 28.30 27.95 5.77
N ARG A 372 28.31 28.77 6.82
CA ARG A 372 29.29 29.84 6.97
C ARG A 372 30.35 29.42 7.97
#